data_3de225e69ba96b23803b65900291ea6b
#
_entry.id   3de225e69ba96b23803b65900291ea6b
#
_cell.length_a   1.000
_cell.length_b   1.000
_cell.length_c   1.000
_cell.angle_alpha   90.00
_cell.angle_beta   90.00
_cell.angle_gamma   90.00
#
_symmetry.space_group_name_H-M   'P 1'
#
loop_
_entity.id
_entity.type
_entity.pdbx_description
1 polymer ?
#
loop_
_entity_poly.entity_id
_entity_poly.type
_entity_poly.pdbx_seq_one_letter_code
_entity_poly.pdbx_strand_id
1 'polypeptide(L)'
;MNFNKQLKDGLIYQNPVLVQVLGMCSTMAITTSVANGFGMGISVLIILTLSNIFISLLRKIIPNEVRIACYIVVIAGFVTIVDLCLQAFFPDIANSLGVFIPLIVVNCIILGRAEAFASKNSVAASAVDGICQGIGYTVVLLILSAFRELLGAGTLLGIQVMPSSYVPAGMLTLPVGGFLCLGTLIAIMQWALARSEKKHAEKKETEGK
;
A
#
# COMPACT_ATOMS: atom_id res chain seq x y z
N MET A 1 -9.81 22.15 -2.18
CA MET A 1 -9.48 20.74 -2.42
C MET A 1 -10.38 19.91 -1.50
N ASN A 2 -11.27 19.07 -2.04
CA ASN A 2 -12.20 18.30 -1.20
C ASN A 2 -11.52 17.00 -0.77
N PHE A 3 -11.19 16.90 0.52
CA PHE A 3 -10.57 15.73 1.15
C PHE A 3 -11.32 14.42 0.82
N ASN A 4 -12.65 14.43 0.89
CA ASN A 4 -13.49 13.26 0.58
C ASN A 4 -13.33 12.77 -0.87
N LYS A 5 -13.08 13.70 -1.84
CA LYS A 5 -12.85 13.33 -3.23
C LYS A 5 -11.49 12.66 -3.40
N GLN A 6 -10.44 13.22 -2.78
CA GLN A 6 -9.09 12.63 -2.81
C GLN A 6 -9.02 11.27 -2.11
N LEU A 7 -9.76 11.11 -1.00
CA LEU A 7 -9.85 9.83 -0.30
C LEU A 7 -10.51 8.76 -1.19
N LYS A 8 -11.60 9.12 -1.87
CA LYS A 8 -12.30 8.22 -2.79
C LYS A 8 -11.45 7.88 -4.02
N ASP A 9 -10.72 8.86 -4.53
CA ASP A 9 -9.79 8.66 -5.65
C ASP A 9 -8.63 7.74 -5.23
N GLY A 10 -8.01 7.96 -4.06
CA GLY A 10 -6.94 7.11 -3.54
C GLY A 10 -7.38 5.68 -3.19
N LEU A 11 -8.63 5.50 -2.77
CA LEU A 11 -9.15 4.18 -2.39
C LEU A 11 -9.60 3.34 -3.60
N ILE A 12 -10.22 3.95 -4.60
CA ILE A 12 -10.90 3.25 -5.69
C ILE A 12 -10.27 3.57 -7.04
N TYR A 13 -10.26 4.84 -7.47
CA TYR A 13 -9.89 5.22 -8.83
C TYR A 13 -8.38 5.29 -9.07
N GLN A 14 -7.61 5.67 -8.05
CA GLN A 14 -6.15 5.77 -8.09
C GLN A 14 -5.50 4.91 -7.00
N ASN A 15 -6.07 3.74 -6.73
CA ASN A 15 -5.50 2.83 -5.74
C ASN A 15 -4.06 2.48 -6.11
N PRO A 16 -3.09 2.66 -5.19
CA PRO A 16 -1.68 2.48 -5.51
C PRO A 16 -1.33 1.05 -5.95
N VAL A 17 -1.96 0.04 -5.35
CA VAL A 17 -1.65 -1.37 -5.66
C VAL A 17 -2.49 -1.90 -6.81
N LEU A 18 -3.80 -1.64 -6.80
CA LEU A 18 -4.75 -2.26 -7.74
C LEU A 18 -4.82 -1.56 -9.10
N VAL A 19 -4.57 -0.25 -9.14
CA VAL A 19 -4.66 0.56 -10.36
C VAL A 19 -3.28 0.99 -10.85
N GLN A 20 -2.43 1.52 -9.95
CA GLN A 20 -1.09 1.98 -10.31
C GLN A 20 -0.06 0.84 -10.32
N VAL A 21 -0.40 -0.32 -9.75
CA VAL A 21 0.47 -1.52 -9.67
C VAL A 21 1.80 -1.20 -8.97
N LEU A 22 1.76 -0.31 -7.97
CA LEU A 22 2.91 0.10 -7.17
C LEU A 22 2.89 -0.63 -5.80
N GLY A 23 4.06 -0.90 -5.25
CA GLY A 23 4.19 -1.56 -3.94
C GLY A 23 3.99 -3.08 -3.96
N MET A 24 4.05 -3.72 -5.13
CA MET A 24 3.85 -5.18 -5.24
C MET A 24 4.89 -5.98 -4.46
N CYS A 25 6.14 -5.53 -4.40
CA CYS A 25 7.23 -6.26 -3.73
C CYS A 25 6.93 -6.49 -2.24
N SER A 26 6.54 -5.44 -1.53
CA SER A 26 6.18 -5.53 -0.11
C SER A 26 4.84 -6.25 0.10
N THR A 27 3.89 -6.04 -0.82
CA THR A 27 2.60 -6.73 -0.79
C THR A 27 2.75 -8.24 -0.92
N MET A 28 3.64 -8.73 -1.80
CA MET A 28 3.88 -10.17 -1.95
C MET A 28 4.59 -10.79 -0.75
N ALA A 29 5.55 -10.06 -0.18
CA ALA A 29 6.41 -10.58 0.86
C ALA A 29 5.70 -10.73 2.21
N ILE A 30 4.79 -9.80 2.56
CA ILE A 30 4.26 -9.63 3.93
C ILE A 30 2.87 -10.21 4.11
N THR A 31 2.09 -10.36 3.07
CA THR A 31 0.68 -10.77 3.15
C THR A 31 0.44 -12.25 3.50
N THR A 32 1.37 -12.88 4.18
CA THR A 32 1.21 -14.24 4.72
C THR A 32 0.44 -14.26 6.05
N SER A 33 0.40 -13.13 6.77
CA SER A 33 -0.33 -12.96 8.03
C SER A 33 -1.00 -11.58 8.07
N VAL A 34 -2.22 -11.51 8.58
CA VAL A 34 -2.98 -10.26 8.72
C VAL A 34 -2.29 -9.30 9.70
N ALA A 35 -1.73 -9.82 10.79
CA ALA A 35 -1.01 -9.00 11.77
C ALA A 35 0.20 -8.29 11.14
N ASN A 36 0.99 -9.00 10.34
CA ASN A 36 2.14 -8.43 9.64
C ASN A 36 1.69 -7.43 8.57
N GLY A 37 0.61 -7.73 7.84
CA GLY A 37 0.01 -6.82 6.85
C GLY A 37 -0.47 -5.52 7.48
N PHE A 38 -1.07 -5.57 8.66
CA PHE A 38 -1.50 -4.38 9.40
C PHE A 38 -0.31 -3.54 9.89
N GLY A 39 0.69 -4.16 10.50
CA GLY A 39 1.91 -3.49 10.97
C GLY A 39 2.64 -2.77 9.84
N MET A 40 2.80 -3.46 8.69
CA MET A 40 3.43 -2.88 7.50
C MET A 40 2.59 -1.74 6.90
N GLY A 41 1.27 -1.90 6.84
CA GLY A 41 0.37 -0.88 6.31
C GLY A 41 0.49 0.43 7.08
N ILE A 42 0.47 0.38 8.41
CA ILE A 42 0.63 1.56 9.28
C ILE A 42 2.03 2.15 9.12
N SER A 43 3.08 1.33 9.11
CA SER A 43 4.46 1.82 8.94
C SER A 43 4.63 2.57 7.61
N VAL A 44 4.14 2.00 6.51
CA VAL A 44 4.19 2.64 5.19
C VAL A 44 3.36 3.92 5.16
N LEU A 45 2.18 3.96 5.79
CA LEU A 45 1.34 5.17 5.87
C LEU A 45 2.09 6.31 6.56
N ILE A 46 2.72 6.05 7.70
CA ILE A 46 3.48 7.06 8.45
C ILE A 46 4.68 7.54 7.64
N ILE A 47 5.47 6.60 7.13
CA ILE A 47 6.69 6.92 6.36
C ILE A 47 6.34 7.68 5.07
N LEU A 48 5.30 7.26 4.33
CA LEU A 48 4.85 7.91 3.11
C LEU A 48 4.41 9.35 3.38
N THR A 49 3.64 9.57 4.44
CA THR A 49 3.17 10.91 4.80
C THR A 49 4.31 11.83 5.20
N LEU A 50 5.20 11.37 6.09
CA LEU A 50 6.36 12.15 6.53
C LEU A 50 7.33 12.43 5.38
N SER A 51 7.63 11.42 4.56
CA SER A 51 8.51 11.58 3.40
C SER A 51 7.94 12.58 2.39
N ASN A 52 6.65 12.50 2.09
CA ASN A 52 6.01 13.46 1.18
C ASN A 52 6.07 14.90 1.69
N ILE A 53 5.88 15.10 3.00
CA ILE A 53 6.02 16.43 3.63
C ILE A 53 7.45 16.96 3.47
N PHE A 54 8.44 16.15 3.85
CA PHE A 54 9.84 16.57 3.80
C PHE A 54 10.34 16.80 2.37
N ILE A 55 10.01 15.92 1.45
CA ILE A 55 10.40 16.04 0.04
C ILE A 55 9.76 17.30 -0.58
N SER A 56 8.50 17.58 -0.27
CA SER A 56 7.85 18.81 -0.72
C SER A 56 8.50 20.07 -0.14
N LEU A 57 9.03 20.01 1.08
CA LEU A 57 9.77 21.11 1.70
C LEU A 57 11.15 21.31 1.04
N LEU A 58 11.88 20.21 0.79
CA LEU A 58 13.23 20.23 0.23
C LEU A 58 13.25 20.43 -1.31
N ARG A 59 12.13 20.36 -2.00
CA ARG A 59 12.06 20.40 -3.48
C ARG A 59 12.78 21.58 -4.15
N LYS A 60 12.92 22.71 -3.44
CA LYS A 60 13.59 23.92 -3.96
C LYS A 60 15.12 23.84 -3.84
N ILE A 61 15.63 22.98 -2.99
CA ILE A 61 17.07 22.86 -2.67
C ILE A 61 17.72 21.76 -3.48
N ILE A 62 16.98 20.70 -3.80
CA ILE A 62 17.50 19.49 -4.44
C ILE A 62 17.56 19.71 -5.96
N PRO A 63 18.75 19.61 -6.60
CA PRO A 63 18.90 19.69 -8.05
C PRO A 63 18.28 18.44 -8.72
N ASN A 64 17.79 18.62 -9.95
CA ASN A 64 17.08 17.56 -10.68
C ASN A 64 17.93 16.32 -10.98
N GLU A 65 19.24 16.48 -11.07
CA GLU A 65 20.17 15.40 -11.44
C GLU A 65 20.31 14.32 -10.37
N VAL A 66 20.23 14.70 -9.09
CA VAL A 66 20.47 13.79 -7.95
C VAL A 66 19.23 13.61 -7.05
N ARG A 67 18.06 14.07 -7.49
CA ARG A 67 16.85 14.11 -6.65
C ARG A 67 16.40 12.74 -6.14
N ILE A 68 16.46 11.69 -6.97
CA ILE A 68 16.07 10.32 -6.56
C ILE A 68 16.97 9.80 -5.45
N ALA A 69 18.28 10.01 -5.55
CA ALA A 69 19.22 9.61 -4.51
C ALA A 69 18.97 10.35 -3.19
N CYS A 70 18.68 11.66 -3.25
CA CYS A 70 18.31 12.44 -2.06
C CYS A 70 17.01 11.94 -1.42
N TYR A 71 16.02 11.57 -2.22
CA TYR A 71 14.76 11.02 -1.70
C TYR A 71 14.99 9.71 -0.96
N ILE A 72 15.80 8.81 -1.51
CA ILE A 72 16.16 7.53 -0.87
C ILE A 72 16.82 7.77 0.50
N VAL A 73 17.73 8.74 0.61
CA VAL A 73 18.39 9.06 1.88
C VAL A 73 17.39 9.59 2.92
N VAL A 74 16.50 10.48 2.52
CA VAL A 74 15.44 11.01 3.41
C VAL A 74 14.51 9.89 3.88
N ILE A 75 14.05 9.05 2.95
CA ILE A 75 13.18 7.92 3.27
C ILE A 75 13.89 6.93 4.20
N ALA A 76 15.16 6.62 3.97
CA ALA A 76 15.95 5.75 4.82
C ALA A 76 16.05 6.27 6.25
N GLY A 77 16.23 7.58 6.42
CA GLY A 77 16.21 8.22 7.74
C GLY A 77 14.89 7.99 8.48
N PHE A 78 13.76 8.21 7.82
CA PHE A 78 12.44 7.98 8.42
C PHE A 78 12.17 6.50 8.70
N VAL A 79 12.57 5.61 7.80
CA VAL A 79 12.44 4.16 8.01
C VAL A 79 13.22 3.71 9.24
N THR A 80 14.44 4.22 9.43
CA THR A 80 15.25 3.91 10.63
C THR A 80 14.58 4.40 11.91
N ILE A 81 13.99 5.60 11.92
CA ILE A 81 13.26 6.13 13.08
C ILE A 81 12.06 5.23 13.40
N VAL A 82 11.27 4.86 12.39
CA VAL A 82 10.10 4.00 12.57
C VAL A 82 10.50 2.61 13.04
N ASP A 83 11.59 2.06 12.52
CA ASP A 83 12.13 0.76 12.94
C ASP A 83 12.51 0.77 14.43
N LEU A 84 13.25 1.77 14.87
CA LEU A 84 13.61 1.93 16.29
C LEU A 84 12.37 2.10 17.19
N CYS A 85 11.37 2.83 16.74
CA CYS A 85 10.10 2.97 17.46
C CYS A 85 9.35 1.63 17.54
N LEU A 86 9.28 0.85 16.45
CA LEU A 86 8.67 -0.46 16.45
C LEU A 86 9.39 -1.44 17.38
N GLN A 87 10.71 -1.44 17.39
CA GLN A 87 11.51 -2.27 18.30
C GLN A 87 11.29 -1.91 19.77
N ALA A 88 11.05 -0.63 20.06
CA ALA A 88 10.82 -0.16 21.42
C ALA A 88 9.41 -0.50 21.95
N PHE A 89 8.38 -0.38 21.11
CA PHE A 89 6.99 -0.50 21.53
C PHE A 89 6.36 -1.86 21.20
N PHE A 90 6.75 -2.48 20.09
CA PHE A 90 6.17 -3.72 19.58
C PHE A 90 7.25 -4.70 19.10
N PRO A 91 8.03 -5.31 20.03
CA PRO A 91 9.17 -6.17 19.65
C PRO A 91 8.74 -7.40 18.84
N ASP A 92 7.57 -7.96 19.09
CA ASP A 92 7.07 -9.15 18.37
C ASP A 92 6.80 -8.86 16.89
N ILE A 93 6.19 -7.70 16.61
CA ILE A 93 5.94 -7.24 15.23
C ILE A 93 7.26 -6.82 14.58
N ALA A 94 8.14 -6.15 15.31
CA ALA A 94 9.45 -5.75 14.81
C ALA A 94 10.32 -6.95 14.40
N ASN A 95 10.31 -8.03 15.16
CA ASN A 95 11.02 -9.26 14.81
C ASN A 95 10.46 -9.92 13.55
N SER A 96 9.14 -9.93 13.39
CA SER A 96 8.47 -10.48 12.20
C SER A 96 8.68 -9.62 10.95
N LEU A 97 8.75 -8.30 11.10
CA LEU A 97 8.95 -7.34 10.02
C LEU A 97 10.42 -7.01 9.75
N GLY A 98 11.35 -7.39 10.63
CA GLY A 98 12.73 -6.90 10.61
C GLY A 98 13.47 -7.06 9.27
N VAL A 99 13.22 -8.17 8.53
CA VAL A 99 13.78 -8.38 7.19
C VAL A 99 13.09 -7.52 6.12
N PHE A 100 11.85 -7.10 6.35
CA PHE A 100 11.03 -6.38 5.38
C PHE A 100 11.09 -4.86 5.55
N ILE A 101 11.55 -4.35 6.70
CA ILE A 101 11.67 -2.91 6.96
C ILE A 101 12.64 -2.24 5.97
N PRO A 102 13.83 -2.79 5.66
CA PRO A 102 14.69 -2.23 4.63
C PRO A 102 14.04 -2.16 3.23
N LEU A 103 13.08 -3.04 2.95
CA LEU A 103 12.34 -3.04 1.70
C LEU A 103 11.42 -1.80 1.57
N ILE A 104 11.04 -1.18 2.69
CA ILE A 104 10.25 0.06 2.68
C ILE A 104 11.05 1.23 2.07
N VAL A 105 12.36 1.27 2.27
CA VAL A 105 13.23 2.35 1.75
C VAL A 105 13.14 2.46 0.24
N VAL A 106 13.14 1.32 -0.45
CA VAL A 106 13.07 1.24 -1.92
C VAL A 106 11.66 0.94 -2.43
N ASN A 107 10.65 1.08 -1.58
CA ASN A 107 9.27 0.80 -1.96
C ASN A 107 8.80 1.75 -3.07
N CYS A 108 8.37 1.17 -4.18
CA CYS A 108 7.99 1.93 -5.38
C CYS A 108 6.77 2.84 -5.16
N ILE A 109 5.92 2.58 -4.16
CA ILE A 109 4.83 3.51 -3.83
C ILE A 109 5.39 4.80 -3.22
N ILE A 110 6.35 4.72 -2.30
CA ILE A 110 6.92 5.88 -1.62
C ILE A 110 7.73 6.71 -2.60
N LEU A 111 8.64 6.08 -3.36
CA LEU A 111 9.44 6.75 -4.38
C LEU A 111 8.57 7.32 -5.52
N GLY A 112 7.58 6.54 -5.97
CA GLY A 112 6.68 6.98 -7.03
C GLY A 112 5.86 8.20 -6.63
N ARG A 113 5.33 8.27 -5.41
CA ARG A 113 4.57 9.44 -4.92
C ARG A 113 5.49 10.63 -4.61
N ALA A 114 6.68 10.38 -4.10
CA ALA A 114 7.69 11.41 -3.89
C ALA A 114 8.01 12.15 -5.19
N GLU A 115 8.27 11.42 -6.26
CA GLU A 115 8.62 11.97 -7.57
C GLU A 115 7.40 12.52 -8.33
N ALA A 116 6.29 11.78 -8.38
CA ALA A 116 5.14 12.17 -9.18
C ALA A 116 4.34 13.32 -8.57
N PHE A 117 4.25 13.39 -7.25
CA PHE A 117 3.35 14.32 -6.56
C PHE A 117 4.08 15.28 -5.61
N ALA A 118 4.87 14.78 -4.64
CA ALA A 118 5.45 15.61 -3.60
C ALA A 118 6.45 16.63 -4.15
N SER A 119 7.21 16.29 -5.18
CA SER A 119 8.17 17.18 -5.83
C SER A 119 7.52 18.36 -6.55
N LYS A 120 6.23 18.26 -6.90
CA LYS A 120 5.51 19.25 -7.73
C LYS A 120 4.48 20.07 -6.97
N ASN A 121 3.97 19.55 -5.85
CA ASN A 121 2.85 20.14 -5.12
C ASN A 121 3.29 20.79 -3.80
N SER A 122 2.36 21.52 -3.17
CA SER A 122 2.58 22.13 -1.87
C SER A 122 2.61 21.09 -0.74
N VAL A 123 3.23 21.45 0.38
CA VAL A 123 3.39 20.58 1.56
C VAL A 123 2.06 20.03 2.08
N ALA A 124 1.03 20.89 2.20
CA ALA A 124 -0.29 20.47 2.67
C ALA A 124 -0.97 19.47 1.71
N ALA A 125 -0.86 19.71 0.39
CA ALA A 125 -1.40 18.79 -0.61
C ALA A 125 -0.68 17.43 -0.58
N SER A 126 0.64 17.45 -0.41
CA SER A 126 1.48 16.25 -0.33
C SER A 126 1.22 15.42 0.93
N ALA A 127 0.91 16.07 2.06
CA ALA A 127 0.51 15.38 3.29
C ALA A 127 -0.83 14.65 3.12
N VAL A 128 -1.84 15.33 2.56
CA VAL A 128 -3.15 14.74 2.30
C VAL A 128 -3.06 13.58 1.32
N ASP A 129 -2.28 13.72 0.27
CA ASP A 129 -2.04 12.64 -0.70
C ASP A 129 -1.38 11.44 -0.03
N GLY A 130 -0.34 11.64 0.78
CA GLY A 130 0.33 10.59 1.53
C GLY A 130 -0.62 9.80 2.41
N ILE A 131 -1.51 10.48 3.15
CA ILE A 131 -2.52 9.84 3.99
C ILE A 131 -3.51 9.04 3.14
N CYS A 132 -4.06 9.61 2.09
CA CYS A 132 -5.06 8.96 1.24
C CYS A 132 -4.48 7.71 0.55
N GLN A 133 -3.28 7.81 0.00
CA GLN A 133 -2.60 6.70 -0.67
C GLN A 133 -2.15 5.62 0.33
N GLY A 134 -1.67 6.02 1.50
CA GLY A 134 -1.29 5.11 2.58
C GLY A 134 -2.47 4.30 3.12
N ILE A 135 -3.64 4.92 3.27
CA ILE A 135 -4.88 4.22 3.65
C ILE A 135 -5.28 3.24 2.54
N GLY A 136 -5.26 3.67 1.28
CA GLY A 136 -5.56 2.81 0.13
C GLY A 136 -4.65 1.57 0.08
N TYR A 137 -3.36 1.76 0.30
CA TYR A 137 -2.37 0.68 0.38
C TYR A 137 -2.66 -0.28 1.55
N THR A 138 -2.93 0.24 2.74
CA THR A 138 -3.21 -0.55 3.94
C THR A 138 -4.46 -1.41 3.77
N VAL A 139 -5.52 -0.87 3.19
CA VAL A 139 -6.76 -1.61 2.92
C VAL A 139 -6.52 -2.79 1.98
N VAL A 140 -5.77 -2.58 0.90
CA VAL A 140 -5.44 -3.67 -0.04
C VAL A 140 -4.57 -4.73 0.62
N LEU A 141 -3.58 -4.34 1.44
CA LEU A 141 -2.76 -5.28 2.20
C LEU A 141 -3.61 -6.15 3.13
N LEU A 142 -4.56 -5.55 3.86
CA LEU A 142 -5.43 -6.28 4.77
C LEU A 142 -6.34 -7.27 4.03
N ILE A 143 -6.94 -6.85 2.92
CA ILE A 143 -7.79 -7.72 2.10
C ILE A 143 -6.97 -8.90 1.57
N LEU A 144 -5.79 -8.64 1.02
CA LEU A 144 -4.94 -9.69 0.45
C LEU A 144 -4.38 -10.61 1.53
N SER A 145 -3.98 -10.07 2.69
CA SER A 145 -3.52 -10.87 3.84
C SER A 145 -4.61 -11.78 4.38
N ALA A 146 -5.82 -11.24 4.56
CA ALA A 146 -6.96 -12.02 5.01
C ALA A 146 -7.28 -13.17 4.05
N PHE A 147 -7.26 -12.90 2.75
CA PHE A 147 -7.51 -13.90 1.72
C PHE A 147 -6.43 -15.00 1.69
N ARG A 148 -5.17 -14.62 1.76
CA ARG A 148 -4.04 -15.56 1.76
C ARG A 148 -3.93 -16.35 3.06
N GLU A 149 -4.16 -15.75 4.21
CA GLU A 149 -4.14 -16.43 5.51
C GLU A 149 -5.30 -17.43 5.61
N LEU A 150 -6.49 -17.04 5.16
CA LEU A 150 -7.66 -17.92 5.18
C LEU A 150 -7.49 -19.15 4.29
N LEU A 151 -6.98 -18.98 3.07
CA LEU A 151 -6.81 -20.07 2.12
C LEU A 151 -5.52 -20.87 2.32
N GLY A 152 -4.45 -20.20 2.77
CA GLY A 152 -3.13 -20.80 2.92
C GLY A 152 -2.92 -21.55 4.23
N ALA A 153 -3.45 -21.03 5.33
CA ALA A 153 -3.30 -21.61 6.67
C ALA A 153 -4.63 -22.06 7.30
N GLY A 154 -5.78 -21.61 6.76
CA GLY A 154 -7.10 -21.85 7.36
C GLY A 154 -7.31 -21.11 8.69
N THR A 155 -6.42 -20.17 9.00
CA THR A 155 -6.49 -19.30 10.19
C THR A 155 -6.84 -17.88 9.79
N LEU A 156 -7.40 -17.11 10.71
CA LEU A 156 -7.57 -15.67 10.57
C LEU A 156 -7.16 -15.04 11.90
N LEU A 157 -6.15 -14.17 11.89
CA LEU A 157 -5.56 -13.57 13.11
C LEU A 157 -5.09 -14.64 14.14
N GLY A 158 -4.61 -15.79 13.68
CA GLY A 158 -4.17 -16.88 14.55
C GLY A 158 -5.30 -17.76 15.12
N ILE A 159 -6.57 -17.46 14.80
CA ILE A 159 -7.71 -18.28 15.21
C ILE A 159 -8.05 -19.23 14.08
N GLN A 160 -8.14 -20.53 14.36
CA GLN A 160 -8.56 -21.54 13.40
C GLN A 160 -10.04 -21.34 13.03
N VAL A 161 -10.29 -20.93 11.77
CA VAL A 161 -11.65 -20.70 11.23
C VAL A 161 -12.13 -21.92 10.46
N MET A 162 -11.22 -22.66 9.83
CA MET A 162 -11.57 -23.86 9.06
C MET A 162 -11.52 -25.14 9.92
N PRO A 163 -12.40 -26.11 9.68
CA PRO A 163 -12.37 -27.40 10.38
C PRO A 163 -11.05 -28.13 10.13
N SER A 164 -10.61 -28.94 11.10
CA SER A 164 -9.33 -29.69 11.10
C SER A 164 -9.13 -30.65 9.92
N SER A 165 -10.17 -30.88 9.12
CA SER A 165 -10.10 -31.68 7.88
C SER A 165 -9.64 -30.87 6.65
N TYR A 166 -9.44 -29.56 6.76
CA TYR A 166 -8.97 -28.74 5.64
C TYR A 166 -7.47 -28.94 5.42
N VAL A 167 -7.10 -29.39 4.23
CA VAL A 167 -5.69 -29.44 3.81
C VAL A 167 -5.28 -28.05 3.35
N PRO A 168 -4.42 -27.35 4.09
CA PRO A 168 -4.04 -25.99 3.73
C PRO A 168 -3.32 -25.98 2.37
N ALA A 169 -3.74 -25.06 1.50
CA ALA A 169 -3.12 -24.87 0.21
C ALA A 169 -1.78 -24.12 0.36
N GLY A 170 -0.73 -24.83 0.83
CA GLY A 170 0.60 -24.27 1.09
C GLY A 170 1.21 -23.54 -0.11
N MET A 171 0.74 -23.81 -1.32
CA MET A 171 1.13 -23.06 -2.51
C MET A 171 0.72 -21.58 -2.45
N LEU A 172 -0.35 -21.24 -1.73
CA LEU A 172 -0.82 -19.85 -1.60
C LEU A 172 0.01 -19.01 -0.60
N THR A 173 0.73 -19.67 0.32
CA THR A 173 1.68 -18.98 1.21
C THR A 173 2.97 -18.61 0.50
N LEU A 174 3.33 -19.30 -0.58
CA LEU A 174 4.47 -19.02 -1.42
C LEU A 174 4.25 -17.74 -2.25
N PRO A 175 5.33 -17.06 -2.69
CA PRO A 175 5.22 -15.86 -3.54
C PRO A 175 4.41 -16.08 -4.82
N VAL A 176 4.49 -17.27 -5.42
CA VAL A 176 3.72 -17.64 -6.63
C VAL A 176 2.22 -17.55 -6.38
N GLY A 177 1.73 -18.10 -5.26
CA GLY A 177 0.33 -17.97 -4.87
C GLY A 177 -0.09 -16.51 -4.60
N GLY A 178 0.83 -15.70 -4.05
CA GLY A 178 0.62 -14.27 -3.89
C GLY A 178 0.33 -13.55 -5.21
N PHE A 179 1.09 -13.84 -6.26
CA PHE A 179 0.85 -13.27 -7.60
C PHE A 179 -0.50 -13.68 -8.18
N LEU A 180 -0.90 -14.95 -8.01
CA LEU A 180 -2.21 -15.42 -8.45
C LEU A 180 -3.36 -14.70 -7.72
N CYS A 181 -3.27 -14.57 -6.39
CA CYS A 181 -4.25 -13.86 -5.58
C CYS A 181 -4.32 -12.37 -5.96
N LEU A 182 -3.18 -11.72 -6.13
CA LEU A 182 -3.15 -10.31 -6.54
C LEU A 182 -3.68 -10.13 -7.96
N GLY A 183 -3.30 -10.98 -8.90
CA GLY A 183 -3.79 -10.94 -10.27
C GLY A 183 -5.30 -11.08 -10.35
N THR A 184 -5.89 -12.02 -9.59
CA THR A 184 -7.35 -12.17 -9.51
C THR A 184 -8.02 -10.95 -8.88
N LEU A 185 -7.43 -10.37 -7.83
CA LEU A 185 -7.96 -9.18 -7.18
C LEU A 185 -7.94 -7.96 -8.13
N ILE A 186 -6.85 -7.77 -8.87
CA ILE A 186 -6.72 -6.71 -9.88
C ILE A 186 -7.76 -6.92 -11.00
N ALA A 187 -7.93 -8.15 -11.49
CA ALA A 187 -8.89 -8.46 -12.53
C ALA A 187 -10.34 -8.15 -12.08
N ILE A 188 -10.71 -8.53 -10.86
CA ILE A 188 -12.03 -8.22 -10.27
C ILE A 188 -12.22 -6.71 -10.15
N MET A 189 -11.22 -6.00 -9.65
CA MET A 189 -11.29 -4.54 -9.47
C MET A 189 -11.42 -3.81 -10.82
N GLN A 190 -10.62 -4.18 -11.82
CA GLN A 190 -10.67 -3.59 -13.15
C GLN A 190 -12.02 -3.88 -13.84
N TRP A 191 -12.54 -5.10 -13.70
CA TRP A 191 -13.86 -5.44 -14.21
C TRP A 191 -14.97 -4.62 -13.54
N ALA A 192 -14.90 -4.45 -12.21
CA ALA A 192 -15.86 -3.64 -11.46
C ALA A 192 -15.80 -2.16 -11.85
N LEU A 193 -14.60 -1.59 -12.05
CA LEU A 193 -14.42 -0.22 -12.51
C LEU A 193 -14.98 -0.02 -13.93
N ALA A 194 -14.65 -0.90 -14.87
CA ALA A 194 -15.15 -0.84 -16.24
C ALA A 194 -16.68 -0.94 -16.29
N ARG A 195 -17.29 -1.76 -15.42
CA ARG A 195 -18.75 -1.86 -15.31
C ARG A 195 -19.39 -0.61 -14.72
N SER A 196 -18.71 0.03 -13.76
CA SER A 196 -19.16 1.30 -13.17
C SER A 196 -19.10 2.45 -14.18
N GLU A 197 -18.05 2.53 -14.98
CA GLU A 197 -17.91 3.53 -16.04
C GLU A 197 -18.99 3.38 -17.12
N LYS A 198 -19.30 2.15 -17.56
CA LYS A 198 -20.39 1.88 -18.51
C LYS A 198 -21.74 2.36 -17.98
N LYS A 199 -22.05 2.09 -16.70
CA LYS A 199 -23.29 2.56 -16.08
C LYS A 199 -23.37 4.09 -15.99
N HIS A 200 -22.24 4.77 -15.74
CA HIS A 200 -22.18 6.23 -15.73
C HIS A 200 -22.32 6.84 -17.13
N ALA A 201 -21.81 6.18 -18.16
CA ALA A 201 -21.98 6.59 -19.55
C ALA A 201 -23.44 6.44 -20.00
N GLU A 202 -24.07 5.28 -19.74
CA GLU A 202 -25.49 5.04 -20.05
C GLU A 202 -26.42 6.04 -19.33
N LYS A 203 -26.10 6.40 -18.07
CA LYS A 203 -26.90 7.37 -17.32
C LYS A 203 -26.81 8.78 -17.90
N LYS A 204 -25.65 9.19 -18.40
CA LYS A 204 -25.46 10.48 -19.08
C LYS A 204 -26.19 10.53 -20.45
N GLU A 205 -26.24 9.44 -21.15
CA GLU A 205 -27.01 9.38 -22.42
C GLU A 205 -28.52 9.43 -22.21
N THR A 206 -28.98 8.93 -21.05
CA THR A 206 -30.42 8.94 -20.69
C THR A 206 -30.86 10.30 -20.14
N GLU A 207 -29.99 11.06 -19.47
CA GLU A 207 -30.26 12.41 -18.96
C GLU A 207 -30.06 13.51 -20.03
N GLY A 208 -29.45 13.19 -21.18
CA GLY A 208 -29.22 14.12 -22.29
C GLY A 208 -30.26 14.03 -23.43
N LYS A 209 -31.32 13.23 -23.26
CA LYS A 209 -32.42 13.07 -24.19
C LYS A 209 -33.73 13.58 -23.62
#